data_319ab6b3a0bb69843fdbccd610e1c97f
#
_entry.id   319ab6b3a0bb69843fdbccd610e1c97f
#
_cell.length_a   1.000
_cell.length_b   1.000
_cell.length_c   1.000
_cell.angle_alpha   90.00
_cell.angle_beta   90.00
_cell.angle_gamma   90.00
#
_symmetry.space_group_name_H-M   'P 1'
#
loop_
_entity.id
_entity.type
_entity.pdbx_description
1 polymer ?
#
loop_
_entity_poly.entity_id
_entity_poly.type
_entity_poly.pdbx_seq_one_letter_code
_entity_poly.pdbx_strand_id
1 'polypeptide(L)'
;MSESRAFCPRCGDPVERGADADEAAAGPTTNGRAPICDECFFAEFDLVEFPDRVQVPVCSQCGAVKRGKRWVDVGARDYTDVAIDEVSESLAIHVDATDVSWGVDPEQVDQNTIRMHCFVTGAVRGQVREVEFTIPVLISRGTCDRCGRIAGEDYAATVQVRARERTPDDDERAESIEIARSYVANREQKGDRNAFIVDIEERAEGVDVRVSTTQIGQAIADRIVRRFGGRVDKSRTLVTEDGDGNEVYRMAYAVRLGPFRPGDVIDLENADEEPKPILVRSIQGNLKGTELRTGEQYEASAEEGIAPDAKVVGSVGEASEATLVSIEDEHAIQVLDPETYETRTVRRPDGIDETTETVAVVTANGEVYPLPAESETAEQ
;
A
#
# COMPACT_ATOMS: atom_id res chain seq x y z
N MET A 1 -18.48 -62.85 42.27
CA MET A 1 -18.77 -61.49 41.70
C MET A 1 -19.09 -61.71 40.25
N SER A 2 -20.33 -61.49 39.85
CA SER A 2 -20.77 -61.74 38.46
C SER A 2 -20.35 -60.58 37.60
N GLU A 3 -19.35 -60.75 36.75
CA GLU A 3 -18.96 -59.77 35.74
C GLU A 3 -20.14 -59.62 34.77
N SER A 4 -20.80 -58.50 34.82
CA SER A 4 -21.85 -58.16 33.83
C SER A 4 -21.20 -57.95 32.48
N ARG A 5 -21.19 -58.94 31.62
CA ARG A 5 -20.78 -58.83 30.21
C ARG A 5 -21.75 -57.93 29.50
N ALA A 6 -21.29 -56.83 28.94
CA ALA A 6 -22.07 -56.02 28.05
C ALA A 6 -22.06 -56.66 26.65
N PHE A 7 -23.22 -56.61 25.95
CA PHE A 7 -23.32 -57.14 24.59
C PHE A 7 -23.60 -55.98 23.61
N CYS A 8 -22.99 -56.05 22.43
CA CYS A 8 -23.22 -55.09 21.39
C CYS A 8 -24.72 -55.09 20.97
N PRO A 9 -25.39 -53.93 20.98
CA PRO A 9 -26.81 -53.86 20.61
C PRO A 9 -27.07 -54.13 19.13
N ARG A 10 -26.02 -54.18 18.30
CA ARG A 10 -26.15 -54.42 16.85
C ARG A 10 -25.95 -55.86 16.44
N CYS A 11 -24.85 -56.48 16.83
CA CYS A 11 -24.52 -57.85 16.41
C CYS A 11 -24.74 -58.89 17.54
N GLY A 12 -24.93 -58.45 18.78
CA GLY A 12 -25.10 -59.34 19.92
C GLY A 12 -23.80 -59.89 20.49
N ASP A 13 -22.64 -59.55 19.95
CA ASP A 13 -21.34 -60.01 20.43
C ASP A 13 -20.96 -59.39 21.78
N PRO A 14 -20.21 -60.07 22.62
CA PRO A 14 -19.73 -59.54 23.89
C PRO A 14 -18.76 -58.38 23.65
N VAL A 15 -18.98 -57.25 24.35
CA VAL A 15 -18.10 -56.10 24.31
C VAL A 15 -17.12 -56.22 25.44
N GLU A 16 -15.82 -56.38 25.12
CA GLU A 16 -14.71 -56.35 26.11
C GLU A 16 -14.58 -54.93 26.66
N ARG A 17 -14.77 -54.76 27.98
CA ARG A 17 -14.37 -53.52 28.64
C ARG A 17 -12.85 -53.59 28.77
N GLY A 18 -12.12 -52.72 28.08
CA GLY A 18 -10.69 -52.61 28.25
C GLY A 18 -10.33 -52.48 29.73
N ALA A 19 -9.36 -53.26 30.16
CA ALA A 19 -8.94 -53.38 31.57
C ALA A 19 -8.26 -52.12 32.13
N ASP A 20 -8.05 -51.09 31.32
CA ASP A 20 -7.30 -49.86 31.64
C ASP A 20 -8.15 -48.55 31.52
N ALA A 21 -9.45 -48.63 31.77
CA ALA A 21 -10.24 -47.42 31.95
C ALA A 21 -10.01 -46.89 33.38
N ASP A 22 -8.84 -46.28 33.58
CA ASP A 22 -8.59 -45.41 34.72
C ASP A 22 -9.60 -44.26 34.67
N GLU A 23 -10.15 -43.92 35.83
CA GLU A 23 -11.25 -42.96 36.06
C GLU A 23 -11.00 -41.55 35.53
N ALA A 24 -9.88 -41.30 34.88
CA ALA A 24 -9.49 -39.97 34.35
C ALA A 24 -9.83 -39.73 32.86
N ALA A 25 -10.26 -40.79 32.14
CA ALA A 25 -10.61 -40.69 30.71
C ALA A 25 -12.11 -40.88 30.42
N ALA A 26 -12.97 -40.69 31.42
CA ALA A 26 -14.40 -40.55 31.20
C ALA A 26 -14.69 -39.20 30.58
N GLY A 27 -14.51 -39.09 29.25
CA GLY A 27 -15.16 -38.08 28.44
C GLY A 27 -16.69 -38.20 28.64
N PRO A 28 -17.46 -37.15 28.35
CA PRO A 28 -18.88 -37.09 28.68
C PRO A 28 -19.60 -38.31 28.08
N THR A 29 -20.05 -39.21 28.97
CA THR A 29 -20.84 -40.39 28.62
C THR A 29 -22.03 -39.93 27.79
N THR A 30 -22.00 -40.19 26.50
CA THR A 30 -23.08 -39.95 25.60
C THR A 30 -24.28 -40.78 26.05
N ASN A 31 -25.22 -40.10 26.69
CA ASN A 31 -26.62 -40.48 26.82
C ASN A 31 -26.96 -42.01 26.91
N GLY A 32 -26.45 -42.72 27.93
CA GLY A 32 -27.02 -44.03 28.29
C GLY A 32 -27.13 -45.11 27.20
N ARG A 33 -26.42 -44.95 26.06
CA ARG A 33 -26.37 -45.97 24.99
C ARG A 33 -25.41 -47.07 25.34
N ALA A 34 -25.86 -48.32 25.14
CA ALA A 34 -25.01 -49.50 25.34
C ALA A 34 -23.77 -49.42 24.40
N PRO A 35 -22.56 -49.85 24.88
CA PRO A 35 -21.33 -49.77 24.08
C PRO A 35 -21.46 -50.66 22.84
N ILE A 36 -21.12 -50.09 21.67
CA ILE A 36 -21.04 -50.81 20.39
C ILE A 36 -19.69 -51.50 20.30
N CYS A 37 -19.62 -52.77 19.83
CA CYS A 37 -18.33 -53.50 19.62
C CYS A 37 -17.51 -52.78 18.51
N ASP A 38 -16.19 -53.03 18.52
CA ASP A 38 -15.27 -52.37 17.59
C ASP A 38 -15.61 -52.68 16.11
N GLU A 39 -15.98 -53.91 15.79
CA GLU A 39 -16.42 -54.27 14.44
C GLU A 39 -17.59 -53.43 13.98
N CYS A 40 -18.65 -53.33 14.79
CA CYS A 40 -19.83 -52.52 14.47
C CYS A 40 -19.54 -51.02 14.48
N PHE A 41 -18.56 -50.57 15.31
CA PHE A 41 -18.11 -49.18 15.33
C PHE A 41 -17.40 -48.82 14.03
N PHE A 42 -16.38 -49.60 13.65
CA PHE A 42 -15.61 -49.35 12.43
C PHE A 42 -16.35 -49.69 11.13
N ALA A 43 -17.51 -50.31 11.21
CA ALA A 43 -18.43 -50.45 10.07
C ALA A 43 -19.20 -49.16 9.78
N GLU A 44 -19.26 -48.22 10.74
CA GLU A 44 -19.97 -46.94 10.60
C GLU A 44 -19.06 -45.72 10.58
N PHE A 45 -17.92 -45.82 11.25
CA PHE A 45 -17.01 -44.69 11.45
C PHE A 45 -15.63 -45.00 10.89
N ASP A 46 -15.19 -44.14 10.00
CA ASP A 46 -13.85 -44.17 9.43
C ASP A 46 -12.91 -43.31 10.25
N LEU A 47 -11.58 -43.61 10.19
CA LEU A 47 -10.53 -42.77 10.78
C LEU A 47 -10.51 -41.36 10.18
N VAL A 48 -10.77 -41.26 8.89
CA VAL A 48 -10.77 -40.03 8.12
C VAL A 48 -11.90 -40.03 7.10
N GLU A 49 -12.62 -38.93 7.03
CA GLU A 49 -13.55 -38.62 5.94
C GLU A 49 -12.88 -37.62 5.00
N PHE A 50 -13.02 -37.79 3.71
CA PHE A 50 -12.44 -36.96 2.67
C PHE A 50 -13.37 -36.79 1.49
N PRO A 51 -13.27 -35.67 0.73
CA PRO A 51 -14.12 -35.44 -0.44
C PRO A 51 -13.64 -36.28 -1.64
N ASP A 52 -14.56 -36.61 -2.54
CA ASP A 52 -14.22 -37.30 -3.79
C ASP A 52 -13.25 -36.48 -4.69
N ARG A 53 -13.24 -35.19 -4.56
CA ARG A 53 -12.35 -34.26 -5.28
C ARG A 53 -12.24 -32.92 -4.56
N VAL A 54 -11.14 -32.23 -4.73
CA VAL A 54 -10.93 -30.84 -4.31
C VAL A 54 -10.82 -29.95 -5.55
N GLN A 55 -11.38 -28.75 -5.49
CA GLN A 55 -11.28 -27.78 -6.57
C GLN A 55 -10.65 -26.50 -6.06
N VAL A 56 -9.56 -26.08 -6.72
CA VAL A 56 -8.79 -24.88 -6.39
C VAL A 56 -8.96 -23.85 -7.51
N PRO A 57 -9.80 -22.83 -7.33
CA PRO A 57 -9.91 -21.75 -8.29
C PRO A 57 -8.71 -20.82 -8.20
N VAL A 58 -8.02 -20.60 -9.32
CA VAL A 58 -6.81 -19.80 -9.44
C VAL A 58 -7.02 -18.69 -10.46
N CYS A 59 -6.58 -17.48 -10.13
CA CYS A 59 -6.61 -16.37 -11.07
C CYS A 59 -5.51 -16.51 -12.11
N SER A 60 -5.90 -16.60 -13.40
CA SER A 60 -4.97 -16.72 -14.51
C SER A 60 -4.07 -15.50 -14.72
N GLN A 61 -4.42 -14.34 -14.16
CA GLN A 61 -3.68 -13.10 -14.31
C GLN A 61 -2.65 -12.87 -13.18
N CYS A 62 -3.05 -13.03 -11.92
CA CYS A 62 -2.20 -12.71 -10.78
C CYS A 62 -1.81 -13.92 -9.92
N GLY A 63 -2.30 -15.13 -10.24
CA GLY A 63 -1.99 -16.33 -9.48
C GLY A 63 -2.70 -16.46 -8.12
N ALA A 64 -3.56 -15.52 -7.77
CA ALA A 64 -4.30 -15.59 -6.51
C ALA A 64 -5.24 -16.81 -6.48
N VAL A 65 -5.37 -17.41 -5.31
CA VAL A 65 -6.21 -18.58 -5.05
C VAL A 65 -7.46 -18.15 -4.31
N LYS A 66 -8.61 -18.74 -4.67
CA LYS A 66 -9.87 -18.50 -3.97
C LYS A 66 -10.04 -19.48 -2.83
N ARG A 67 -9.98 -19.00 -1.59
CA ARG A 67 -10.30 -19.76 -0.38
C ARG A 67 -11.66 -19.33 0.16
N GLY A 68 -12.63 -20.22 0.06
CA GLY A 68 -14.01 -19.91 0.39
C GLY A 68 -14.57 -18.77 -0.48
N LYS A 69 -14.90 -17.62 0.15
CA LYS A 69 -15.43 -16.43 -0.53
C LYS A 69 -14.37 -15.38 -0.89
N ARG A 70 -13.09 -15.60 -0.56
CA ARG A 70 -12.03 -14.60 -0.72
C ARG A 70 -10.94 -15.10 -1.64
N TRP A 71 -10.36 -14.17 -2.40
CA TRP A 71 -9.14 -14.39 -3.14
C TRP A 71 -7.94 -14.02 -2.25
N VAL A 72 -6.92 -14.88 -2.22
CA VAL A 72 -5.74 -14.74 -1.38
C VAL A 72 -4.49 -14.85 -2.27
N ASP A 73 -3.50 -13.98 -2.00
CA ASP A 73 -2.20 -14.09 -2.66
C ASP A 73 -1.38 -15.14 -1.95
N VAL A 74 -1.00 -16.20 -2.66
CA VAL A 74 -0.30 -17.35 -2.07
C VAL A 74 1.19 -17.35 -2.38
N GLY A 75 1.73 -16.40 -3.16
CA GLY A 75 3.16 -16.31 -3.50
C GLY A 75 3.74 -17.56 -4.18
N ALA A 76 2.93 -18.60 -4.39
CA ALA A 76 3.35 -19.87 -4.94
C ALA A 76 3.50 -19.77 -6.46
N ARG A 77 4.65 -20.21 -6.97
CA ARG A 77 4.87 -20.45 -8.40
C ARG A 77 4.33 -21.81 -8.82
N ASP A 78 4.26 -22.74 -7.87
CA ASP A 78 3.73 -24.09 -8.00
C ASP A 78 2.46 -24.23 -7.16
N TYR A 79 1.40 -24.69 -7.77
CA TYR A 79 0.11 -24.90 -7.08
C TYR A 79 0.07 -26.22 -6.28
N THR A 80 1.12 -27.01 -6.29
CA THR A 80 1.24 -28.25 -5.52
C THR A 80 1.11 -27.98 -4.03
N ASP A 81 1.83 -26.97 -3.51
CA ASP A 81 1.74 -26.60 -2.09
C ASP A 81 0.33 -26.14 -1.71
N VAL A 82 -0.31 -25.36 -2.59
CA VAL A 82 -1.70 -24.92 -2.38
C VAL A 82 -2.67 -26.11 -2.37
N ALA A 83 -2.45 -27.06 -3.27
CA ALA A 83 -3.27 -28.26 -3.36
C ALA A 83 -3.09 -29.16 -2.11
N ILE A 84 -1.88 -29.26 -1.56
CA ILE A 84 -1.62 -29.96 -0.30
C ILE A 84 -2.38 -29.29 0.85
N ASP A 85 -2.28 -27.97 0.97
CA ASP A 85 -3.02 -27.22 1.99
C ASP A 85 -4.52 -27.43 1.91
N GLU A 86 -5.11 -27.28 0.72
CA GLU A 86 -6.56 -27.44 0.51
C GLU A 86 -7.04 -28.88 0.79
N VAL A 87 -6.22 -29.88 0.44
CA VAL A 87 -6.51 -31.28 0.82
C VAL A 87 -6.45 -31.43 2.32
N SER A 88 -5.40 -30.93 2.99
CA SER A 88 -5.26 -30.99 4.44
C SER A 88 -6.46 -30.38 5.17
N GLU A 89 -6.93 -29.20 4.70
CA GLU A 89 -8.09 -28.51 5.27
C GLU A 89 -9.42 -29.25 4.99
N SER A 90 -9.46 -30.09 3.97
CA SER A 90 -10.67 -30.85 3.58
C SER A 90 -10.81 -32.20 4.26
N LEU A 91 -9.78 -32.68 4.96
CA LEU A 91 -9.81 -33.93 5.71
C LEU A 91 -10.53 -33.74 7.05
N ALA A 92 -11.52 -34.59 7.34
CA ALA A 92 -12.13 -34.66 8.65
C ALA A 92 -11.64 -35.88 9.41
N ILE A 93 -10.78 -35.67 10.38
CA ILE A 93 -10.24 -36.75 11.23
C ILE A 93 -11.25 -37.07 12.33
N HIS A 94 -11.40 -38.36 12.67
CA HIS A 94 -12.30 -38.81 13.73
C HIS A 94 -11.96 -38.14 15.08
N VAL A 95 -12.95 -37.64 15.77
CA VAL A 95 -12.78 -36.80 16.98
C VAL A 95 -12.04 -37.51 18.13
N ASP A 96 -12.19 -38.85 18.25
CA ASP A 96 -11.51 -39.64 19.26
C ASP A 96 -10.20 -40.25 18.76
N ALA A 97 -9.70 -39.85 17.59
CA ALA A 97 -8.43 -40.33 17.07
C ALA A 97 -7.26 -39.69 17.86
N THR A 98 -6.31 -40.55 18.23
CA THR A 98 -5.03 -40.16 18.88
C THR A 98 -3.87 -40.55 17.99
N ASP A 99 -2.68 -39.99 18.25
CA ASP A 99 -1.44 -40.26 17.51
C ASP A 99 -1.61 -40.18 15.99
N VAL A 100 -2.36 -39.17 15.55
CA VAL A 100 -2.65 -38.97 14.13
C VAL A 100 -1.43 -38.44 13.41
N SER A 101 -1.03 -39.13 12.35
CA SER A 101 -0.08 -38.62 11.37
C SER A 101 -0.68 -38.75 9.97
N TRP A 102 -0.32 -37.83 9.09
CA TRP A 102 -0.74 -37.88 7.70
C TRP A 102 0.41 -37.45 6.77
N GLY A 103 0.38 -37.98 5.56
CA GLY A 103 1.32 -37.64 4.52
C GLY A 103 0.64 -37.61 3.16
N VAL A 104 1.26 -36.94 2.20
CA VAL A 104 0.75 -36.85 0.85
C VAL A 104 1.89 -36.92 -0.16
N ASP A 105 1.67 -37.64 -1.25
CA ASP A 105 2.55 -37.73 -2.42
C ASP A 105 1.80 -37.16 -3.64
N PRO A 106 2.16 -35.95 -4.12
CA PRO A 106 1.50 -35.30 -5.24
C PRO A 106 2.01 -35.82 -6.58
N GLU A 107 1.10 -36.27 -7.44
CA GLU A 107 1.36 -36.66 -8.82
C GLU A 107 0.68 -35.67 -9.80
N GLN A 108 1.50 -34.96 -10.61
CA GLN A 108 0.96 -34.11 -11.66
C GLN A 108 0.41 -34.97 -12.81
N VAL A 109 -0.91 -34.98 -13.01
CA VAL A 109 -1.56 -35.75 -14.06
C VAL A 109 -1.61 -34.96 -15.38
N ASP A 110 -2.00 -33.70 -15.28
CA ASP A 110 -2.03 -32.75 -16.41
C ASP A 110 -1.85 -31.31 -15.91
N GLN A 111 -1.94 -30.31 -16.80
CA GLN A 111 -1.75 -28.88 -16.44
C GLN A 111 -2.69 -28.34 -15.37
N ASN A 112 -3.83 -29.00 -15.15
CA ASN A 112 -4.89 -28.54 -14.27
C ASN A 112 -5.28 -29.58 -13.21
N THR A 113 -4.66 -30.77 -13.22
CA THR A 113 -5.01 -31.87 -12.32
C THR A 113 -3.80 -32.39 -11.59
N ILE A 114 -3.85 -32.34 -10.27
CA ILE A 114 -2.86 -32.94 -9.36
C ILE A 114 -3.56 -34.05 -8.60
N ARG A 115 -3.03 -35.26 -8.67
CA ARG A 115 -3.53 -36.40 -7.89
C ARG A 115 -2.75 -36.47 -6.59
N MET A 116 -3.48 -36.43 -5.46
CA MET A 116 -2.90 -36.51 -4.13
C MET A 116 -3.05 -37.92 -3.59
N HIS A 117 -1.96 -38.66 -3.47
CA HIS A 117 -1.93 -39.95 -2.78
C HIS A 117 -1.73 -39.69 -1.28
N CYS A 118 -2.77 -39.90 -0.50
CA CYS A 118 -2.84 -39.54 0.91
C CYS A 118 -2.71 -40.80 1.80
N PHE A 119 -1.99 -40.65 2.90
CA PHE A 119 -1.79 -41.69 3.89
C PHE A 119 -2.13 -41.09 5.26
N VAL A 120 -3.06 -41.71 5.97
CA VAL A 120 -3.47 -41.28 7.32
C VAL A 120 -3.33 -42.45 8.26
N THR A 121 -2.62 -42.26 9.34
CA THR A 121 -2.47 -43.23 10.42
C THR A 121 -2.96 -42.62 11.73
N GLY A 122 -3.67 -43.36 12.53
CA GLY A 122 -4.13 -42.88 13.85
C GLY A 122 -4.69 -44.04 14.68
N ALA A 123 -4.83 -43.85 15.96
CA ALA A 123 -5.43 -44.80 16.85
C ALA A 123 -6.84 -44.36 17.30
N VAL A 124 -7.85 -45.19 17.10
CA VAL A 124 -9.20 -44.99 17.61
C VAL A 124 -9.58 -46.17 18.47
N ARG A 125 -10.06 -45.93 19.67
CA ARG A 125 -10.36 -46.98 20.69
C ARG A 125 -9.17 -47.91 20.97
N GLY A 126 -7.92 -47.40 20.91
CA GLY A 126 -6.70 -48.19 21.10
C GLY A 126 -6.31 -49.05 19.92
N GLN A 127 -7.06 -49.05 18.81
CA GLN A 127 -6.70 -49.78 17.59
C GLN A 127 -6.05 -48.83 16.59
N VAL A 128 -4.86 -49.14 16.15
CA VAL A 128 -4.15 -48.42 15.09
C VAL A 128 -4.83 -48.72 13.74
N ARG A 129 -5.12 -47.66 13.00
CA ARG A 129 -5.68 -47.75 11.67
C ARG A 129 -4.80 -46.99 10.70
N GLU A 130 -4.63 -47.53 9.51
CA GLU A 130 -3.96 -46.93 8.36
C GLU A 130 -4.94 -46.90 7.21
N VAL A 131 -5.08 -45.71 6.61
CA VAL A 131 -6.00 -45.47 5.49
C VAL A 131 -5.23 -44.82 4.36
N GLU A 132 -5.25 -45.45 3.21
CA GLU A 132 -4.70 -44.91 1.95
C GLU A 132 -5.84 -44.57 1.01
N PHE A 133 -5.77 -43.35 0.44
CA PHE A 133 -6.78 -42.89 -0.49
C PHE A 133 -6.18 -41.88 -1.47
N THR A 134 -6.92 -41.58 -2.52
CA THR A 134 -6.47 -40.64 -3.54
C THR A 134 -7.52 -39.59 -3.79
N ILE A 135 -7.11 -38.31 -3.74
CA ILE A 135 -7.97 -37.15 -4.03
C ILE A 135 -7.45 -36.44 -5.27
N PRO A 136 -8.24 -36.35 -6.34
CA PRO A 136 -7.90 -35.46 -7.46
C PRO A 136 -8.17 -34.00 -7.08
N VAL A 137 -7.15 -33.16 -7.25
CA VAL A 137 -7.24 -31.70 -7.09
C VAL A 137 -7.29 -31.06 -8.47
N LEU A 138 -8.37 -30.34 -8.73
CA LEU A 138 -8.61 -29.67 -10.00
C LEU A 138 -8.29 -28.17 -9.86
N ILE A 139 -7.28 -27.70 -10.60
CA ILE A 139 -6.95 -26.29 -10.71
C ILE A 139 -7.86 -25.64 -11.74
N SER A 140 -8.85 -24.89 -11.30
CA SER A 140 -9.77 -24.17 -12.18
C SER A 140 -9.29 -22.74 -12.40
N ARG A 141 -9.01 -22.38 -13.65
CA ARG A 141 -8.51 -21.07 -14.02
C ARG A 141 -9.66 -20.10 -14.28
N GLY A 142 -9.57 -18.91 -13.66
CA GLY A 142 -10.57 -17.85 -13.79
C GLY A 142 -9.95 -16.47 -13.63
N THR A 143 -10.77 -15.46 -13.45
CA THR A 143 -10.33 -14.09 -13.17
C THR A 143 -10.82 -13.69 -11.79
N CYS A 144 -9.93 -13.21 -10.92
CA CYS A 144 -10.33 -12.68 -9.61
C CYS A 144 -10.97 -11.28 -9.76
N ASP A 145 -11.70 -10.86 -8.73
CA ASP A 145 -12.43 -9.58 -8.74
C ASP A 145 -11.49 -8.39 -9.00
N ARG A 146 -10.29 -8.38 -8.40
CA ARG A 146 -9.27 -7.36 -8.64
C ARG A 146 -8.86 -7.29 -10.12
N CYS A 147 -8.47 -8.41 -10.69
CA CYS A 147 -8.03 -8.45 -12.10
C CYS A 147 -9.17 -8.13 -13.06
N GLY A 148 -10.39 -8.53 -12.73
CA GLY A 148 -11.60 -8.16 -13.48
C GLY A 148 -11.84 -6.65 -13.46
N ARG A 149 -11.72 -6.00 -12.31
CA ARG A 149 -11.86 -4.56 -12.17
C ARG A 149 -10.76 -3.78 -12.90
N ILE A 150 -9.50 -4.25 -12.82
CA ILE A 150 -8.39 -3.64 -13.57
C ILE A 150 -8.64 -3.76 -15.09
N ALA A 151 -8.99 -4.94 -15.58
CA ALA A 151 -9.25 -5.17 -17.00
C ALA A 151 -10.50 -4.42 -17.52
N GLY A 152 -11.46 -4.15 -16.65
CA GLY A 152 -12.65 -3.36 -16.95
C GLY A 152 -12.49 -1.85 -16.71
N GLU A 153 -11.27 -1.39 -16.40
CA GLU A 153 -10.98 0.02 -16.04
C GLU A 153 -11.94 0.58 -14.97
N ASP A 154 -12.35 -0.30 -14.03
CA ASP A 154 -13.26 0.08 -12.95
C ASP A 154 -12.50 0.75 -11.81
N TYR A 155 -12.70 2.05 -11.64
CA TYR A 155 -12.14 2.88 -10.58
C TYR A 155 -13.23 3.59 -9.78
N ALA A 156 -12.94 3.86 -8.51
CA ALA A 156 -13.85 4.56 -7.61
C ALA A 156 -13.45 6.04 -7.41
N ALA A 157 -12.18 6.37 -7.63
CA ALA A 157 -11.73 7.74 -7.49
C ALA A 157 -10.63 8.11 -8.50
N THR A 158 -10.56 9.41 -8.82
CA THR A 158 -9.47 10.02 -9.57
C THR A 158 -8.80 11.09 -8.70
N VAL A 159 -7.48 11.03 -8.57
CA VAL A 159 -6.66 12.11 -8.00
C VAL A 159 -6.12 12.93 -9.17
N GLN A 160 -6.49 14.20 -9.23
CA GLN A 160 -6.08 15.13 -10.27
C GLN A 160 -5.08 16.12 -9.70
N VAL A 161 -3.82 16.03 -10.10
CA VAL A 161 -2.77 16.96 -9.66
C VAL A 161 -2.66 18.11 -10.64
N ARG A 162 -2.93 19.31 -10.18
CA ARG A 162 -2.89 20.57 -10.93
C ARG A 162 -2.19 21.63 -10.09
N ALA A 163 -1.65 22.66 -10.72
CA ALA A 163 -1.14 23.82 -9.99
C ALA A 163 -1.98 25.07 -10.33
N ARG A 164 -1.95 26.05 -9.44
CA ARG A 164 -2.64 27.32 -9.63
C ARG A 164 -1.74 28.27 -10.41
N GLU A 165 -2.23 28.84 -11.51
CA GLU A 165 -1.54 29.84 -12.37
C GLU A 165 -0.28 29.31 -13.08
N ARG A 166 0.04 28.03 -12.96
CA ARG A 166 1.12 27.33 -13.64
C ARG A 166 0.76 25.88 -13.90
N THR A 167 1.59 25.15 -14.59
CA THR A 167 1.56 23.67 -14.67
C THR A 167 2.51 23.08 -13.62
N PRO A 168 2.14 21.91 -13.00
CA PRO A 168 3.11 21.16 -12.22
C PRO A 168 4.32 20.82 -13.08
N ASP A 169 5.52 20.99 -12.55
CA ASP A 169 6.74 20.59 -13.23
C ASP A 169 6.94 19.07 -13.27
N ASP A 170 8.01 18.63 -13.92
CA ASP A 170 8.28 17.21 -14.11
C ASP A 170 8.58 16.50 -12.77
N ASP A 171 9.22 17.18 -11.82
CA ASP A 171 9.52 16.63 -10.48
C ASP A 171 8.25 16.50 -9.66
N GLU A 172 7.39 17.52 -9.64
CA GLU A 172 6.09 17.47 -8.96
C GLU A 172 5.19 16.37 -9.53
N ARG A 173 5.19 16.17 -10.86
CA ARG A 173 4.46 15.10 -11.53
C ARG A 173 5.01 13.73 -11.15
N ALA A 174 6.32 13.55 -11.30
CA ALA A 174 6.99 12.27 -11.03
C ALA A 174 6.84 11.87 -9.56
N GLU A 175 7.06 12.80 -8.62
CA GLU A 175 6.93 12.53 -7.19
C GLU A 175 5.47 12.28 -6.78
N SER A 176 4.50 12.96 -7.39
CA SER A 176 3.06 12.69 -7.18
C SER A 176 2.68 11.27 -7.61
N ILE A 177 3.21 10.81 -8.74
CA ILE A 177 3.04 9.43 -9.21
C ILE A 177 3.69 8.44 -8.24
N GLU A 178 4.90 8.74 -7.78
CA GLU A 178 5.62 7.88 -6.84
C GLU A 178 4.92 7.79 -5.47
N ILE A 179 4.39 8.89 -4.95
CA ILE A 179 3.55 8.91 -3.74
C ILE A 179 2.35 7.97 -3.91
N ALA A 180 1.70 8.00 -5.07
CA ALA A 180 0.56 7.14 -5.33
C ALA A 180 0.97 5.66 -5.40
N ARG A 181 2.04 5.34 -6.12
CA ARG A 181 2.58 3.97 -6.25
C ARG A 181 3.05 3.40 -4.92
N SER A 182 3.85 4.14 -4.19
CA SER A 182 4.38 3.72 -2.88
C SER A 182 3.25 3.51 -1.86
N TYR A 183 2.24 4.37 -1.87
CA TYR A 183 1.09 4.21 -0.97
C TYR A 183 0.32 2.93 -1.26
N VAL A 184 0.02 2.67 -2.53
CA VAL A 184 -0.72 1.47 -2.96
C VAL A 184 0.10 0.22 -2.68
N ALA A 185 1.39 0.20 -3.05
CA ALA A 185 2.29 -0.93 -2.81
C ALA A 185 2.37 -1.29 -1.31
N ASN A 186 2.44 -0.29 -0.43
CA ASN A 186 2.43 -0.51 1.02
C ASN A 186 1.11 -1.14 1.51
N ARG A 187 -0.03 -0.77 0.91
CA ARG A 187 -1.33 -1.37 1.22
C ARG A 187 -1.40 -2.82 0.74
N GLU A 188 -0.91 -3.09 -0.46
CA GLU A 188 -0.83 -4.44 -1.03
C GLU A 188 0.04 -5.37 -0.17
N GLN A 189 1.22 -4.92 0.24
CA GLN A 189 2.11 -5.66 1.13
C GLN A 189 1.45 -6.02 2.49
N LYS A 190 0.50 -5.20 2.93
CA LYS A 190 -0.31 -5.48 4.13
C LYS A 190 -1.54 -6.37 3.85
N GLY A 191 -1.64 -6.93 2.65
CA GLY A 191 -2.72 -7.84 2.26
C GLY A 191 -4.02 -7.18 1.79
N ASP A 192 -4.01 -5.86 1.55
CA ASP A 192 -5.17 -5.17 1.01
C ASP A 192 -5.25 -5.35 -0.52
N ARG A 193 -5.89 -6.42 -0.96
CA ARG A 193 -6.08 -6.70 -2.38
C ARG A 193 -6.99 -5.70 -3.11
N ASN A 194 -7.73 -4.89 -2.37
CA ASN A 194 -8.56 -3.83 -2.97
C ASN A 194 -7.75 -2.57 -3.26
N ALA A 195 -6.49 -2.49 -2.80
CA ALA A 195 -5.62 -1.38 -3.09
C ALA A 195 -4.90 -1.60 -4.43
N PHE A 196 -5.28 -0.87 -5.47
CA PHE A 196 -4.58 -0.85 -6.75
C PHE A 196 -4.82 0.45 -7.51
N ILE A 197 -3.87 0.78 -8.35
CA ILE A 197 -3.99 1.84 -9.35
C ILE A 197 -4.57 1.20 -10.61
N VAL A 198 -5.60 1.84 -11.17
CA VAL A 198 -6.22 1.38 -12.42
C VAL A 198 -5.47 1.97 -13.60
N ASP A 199 -5.16 3.28 -13.52
CA ASP A 199 -4.52 4.00 -14.61
C ASP A 199 -3.82 5.26 -14.08
N ILE A 200 -2.77 5.69 -14.78
CA ILE A 200 -2.06 6.95 -14.57
C ILE A 200 -1.96 7.64 -15.92
N GLU A 201 -2.57 8.81 -16.04
CA GLU A 201 -2.59 9.58 -17.26
C GLU A 201 -1.89 10.93 -17.05
N GLU A 202 -0.79 11.15 -17.76
CA GLU A 202 -0.13 12.44 -17.81
C GLU A 202 -0.83 13.32 -18.84
N ARG A 203 -1.19 14.52 -18.42
CA ARG A 203 -1.89 15.52 -19.23
C ARG A 203 -1.05 16.80 -19.33
N ALA A 204 -1.38 17.64 -20.29
CA ALA A 204 -0.71 18.94 -20.42
C ALA A 204 -0.79 19.76 -19.13
N GLU A 205 -1.92 19.70 -18.43
CA GLU A 205 -2.18 20.46 -17.20
C GLU A 205 -1.76 19.74 -15.91
N GLY A 206 -1.21 18.52 -15.97
CA GLY A 206 -0.76 17.76 -14.79
C GLY A 206 -0.92 16.26 -14.90
N VAL A 207 -1.29 15.59 -13.80
CA VAL A 207 -1.40 14.12 -13.71
C VAL A 207 -2.77 13.73 -13.17
N ASP A 208 -3.37 12.70 -13.76
CA ASP A 208 -4.58 12.03 -13.27
C ASP A 208 -4.23 10.60 -12.84
N VAL A 209 -4.53 10.24 -11.59
CA VAL A 209 -4.33 8.89 -11.05
C VAL A 209 -5.69 8.29 -10.70
N ARG A 210 -6.10 7.23 -11.42
CA ARG A 210 -7.33 6.49 -11.17
C ARG A 210 -7.08 5.34 -10.22
N VAL A 211 -7.85 5.27 -9.15
CA VAL A 211 -7.64 4.31 -8.06
C VAL A 211 -8.89 3.54 -7.70
N SER A 212 -8.69 2.37 -7.13
CA SER A 212 -9.71 1.36 -6.86
C SER A 212 -10.73 1.76 -5.80
N THR A 213 -10.39 2.62 -4.84
CA THR A 213 -11.28 3.05 -3.76
C THR A 213 -11.19 4.54 -3.48
N THR A 214 -12.27 5.11 -2.93
CA THR A 214 -12.32 6.53 -2.54
C THR A 214 -11.34 6.85 -1.41
N GLN A 215 -11.16 5.93 -0.46
CA GLN A 215 -10.23 6.11 0.66
C GLN A 215 -8.78 6.19 0.18
N ILE A 216 -8.40 5.38 -0.82
CA ILE A 216 -7.06 5.42 -1.42
C ILE A 216 -6.86 6.76 -2.13
N GLY A 217 -7.85 7.20 -2.92
CA GLY A 217 -7.79 8.49 -3.61
C GLY A 217 -7.60 9.66 -2.65
N GLN A 218 -8.37 9.71 -1.56
CA GLN A 218 -8.21 10.74 -0.55
C GLN A 218 -6.83 10.69 0.13
N ALA A 219 -6.39 9.50 0.54
CA ALA A 219 -5.12 9.35 1.23
C ALA A 219 -3.90 9.73 0.36
N ILE A 220 -3.97 9.51 -0.96
CA ILE A 220 -2.95 9.95 -1.91
C ILE A 220 -3.00 11.47 -2.04
N ALA A 221 -4.18 12.06 -2.26
CA ALA A 221 -4.34 13.51 -2.37
C ALA A 221 -3.80 14.24 -1.13
N ASP A 222 -4.14 13.76 0.07
CA ASP A 222 -3.67 14.34 1.35
C ASP A 222 -2.14 14.22 1.50
N ARG A 223 -1.49 13.17 0.94
CA ARG A 223 -0.03 13.03 0.95
C ARG A 223 0.65 13.98 -0.01
N ILE A 224 0.09 14.15 -1.20
CA ILE A 224 0.61 15.10 -2.18
C ILE A 224 0.55 16.52 -1.61
N VAL A 225 -0.58 16.90 -0.98
CA VAL A 225 -0.69 18.22 -0.34
C VAL A 225 0.28 18.38 0.83
N ARG A 226 0.51 17.33 1.64
CA ARG A 226 1.54 17.38 2.69
C ARG A 226 2.94 17.56 2.13
N ARG A 227 3.22 17.00 0.97
CA ARG A 227 4.55 17.10 0.34
C ARG A 227 4.80 18.45 -0.32
N PHE A 228 3.83 18.95 -1.06
CA PHE A 228 3.98 20.12 -1.93
C PHE A 228 3.18 21.35 -1.46
N GLY A 229 2.38 21.22 -0.41
CA GLY A 229 1.42 22.26 -0.05
C GLY A 229 0.19 22.29 -0.97
N GLY A 230 -0.62 23.34 -0.82
CA GLY A 230 -1.85 23.50 -1.59
C GLY A 230 -3.08 22.95 -0.87
N ARG A 231 -4.12 22.61 -1.64
CA ARG A 231 -5.40 22.14 -1.11
C ARG A 231 -6.00 21.01 -1.95
N VAL A 232 -6.98 20.30 -1.37
CA VAL A 232 -7.77 19.28 -2.07
C VAL A 232 -9.22 19.75 -2.20
N ASP A 233 -9.68 19.92 -3.43
CA ASP A 233 -11.09 20.11 -3.74
C ASP A 233 -11.72 18.74 -4.04
N LYS A 234 -12.91 18.48 -3.47
CA LYS A 234 -13.61 17.20 -3.62
C LYS A 234 -14.88 17.38 -4.41
N SER A 235 -15.09 16.52 -5.39
CA SER A 235 -16.35 16.43 -6.12
C SER A 235 -16.77 14.98 -6.31
N ARG A 236 -18.08 14.76 -6.53
CA ARG A 236 -18.62 13.43 -6.79
C ARG A 236 -19.49 13.47 -8.04
N THR A 237 -19.43 12.41 -8.83
CA THR A 237 -20.24 12.22 -10.02
C THR A 237 -20.99 10.92 -9.93
N LEU A 238 -22.31 10.96 -10.12
CA LEU A 238 -23.14 9.76 -10.22
C LEU A 238 -22.78 9.03 -11.52
N VAL A 239 -22.47 7.75 -11.42
CA VAL A 239 -22.10 6.92 -12.58
C VAL A 239 -23.23 5.99 -12.98
N THR A 240 -23.83 5.29 -12.00
CA THR A 240 -24.87 4.28 -12.22
C THR A 240 -25.58 3.99 -10.90
N GLU A 241 -26.56 3.09 -10.96
CA GLU A 241 -27.13 2.41 -9.80
C GLU A 241 -26.62 0.95 -9.79
N ASP A 242 -26.37 0.41 -8.60
CA ASP A 242 -26.02 -1.00 -8.45
C ASP A 242 -27.27 -1.91 -8.59
N GLY A 243 -27.05 -3.24 -8.56
CA GLY A 243 -28.12 -4.23 -8.69
C GLY A 243 -29.18 -4.17 -7.57
N ASP A 244 -28.88 -3.50 -6.47
CA ASP A 244 -29.78 -3.28 -5.32
C ASP A 244 -30.43 -1.88 -5.33
N GLY A 245 -30.18 -1.07 -6.36
CA GLY A 245 -30.74 0.28 -6.56
C GLY A 245 -30.01 1.37 -5.79
N ASN A 246 -28.80 1.10 -5.27
CA ASN A 246 -28.00 2.15 -4.64
C ASN A 246 -27.22 2.94 -5.68
N GLU A 247 -27.14 4.26 -5.50
CA GLU A 247 -26.37 5.14 -6.35
C GLU A 247 -24.86 4.90 -6.20
N VAL A 248 -24.18 4.65 -7.32
CA VAL A 248 -22.72 4.46 -7.38
C VAL A 248 -22.07 5.75 -7.85
N TYR A 249 -21.21 6.31 -7.00
CA TYR A 249 -20.50 7.56 -7.27
C TYR A 249 -19.02 7.33 -7.52
N ARG A 250 -18.44 8.11 -8.43
CA ARG A 250 -16.99 8.31 -8.53
C ARG A 250 -16.61 9.62 -7.87
N MET A 251 -15.53 9.58 -7.09
CA MET A 251 -14.96 10.76 -6.43
C MET A 251 -13.83 11.34 -7.27
N ALA A 252 -13.77 12.65 -7.37
CA ALA A 252 -12.60 13.36 -7.87
C ALA A 252 -11.98 14.18 -6.73
N TYR A 253 -10.68 13.99 -6.52
CA TYR A 253 -9.84 14.73 -5.59
C TYR A 253 -8.92 15.62 -6.41
N ALA A 254 -9.30 16.88 -6.62
CA ALA A 254 -8.48 17.83 -7.33
C ALA A 254 -7.47 18.46 -6.34
N VAL A 255 -6.24 17.98 -6.39
CA VAL A 255 -5.11 18.59 -5.70
C VAL A 255 -4.71 19.85 -6.45
N ARG A 256 -4.77 20.99 -5.77
CA ARG A 256 -4.37 22.30 -6.27
C ARG A 256 -3.07 22.71 -5.57
N LEU A 257 -1.94 22.48 -6.23
CA LEU A 257 -0.64 22.96 -5.77
C LEU A 257 -0.62 24.48 -5.80
N GLY A 258 0.19 25.08 -4.95
CA GLY A 258 0.36 26.53 -4.89
C GLY A 258 0.97 27.13 -6.18
N PRO A 259 0.88 28.45 -6.35
CA PRO A 259 1.52 29.13 -7.48
C PRO A 259 3.04 29.16 -7.37
N PHE A 260 3.58 28.91 -6.17
CA PHE A 260 5.02 28.91 -5.86
C PHE A 260 5.48 27.51 -5.45
N ARG A 261 6.79 27.29 -5.51
CA ARG A 261 7.47 26.06 -5.05
C ARG A 261 8.74 26.43 -4.27
N PRO A 262 9.30 25.52 -3.48
CA PRO A 262 10.62 25.72 -2.87
C PRO A 262 11.67 26.00 -3.95
N GLY A 263 12.49 27.04 -3.75
CA GLY A 263 13.45 27.51 -4.72
C GLY A 263 12.98 28.67 -5.59
N ASP A 264 11.68 29.00 -5.62
CA ASP A 264 11.20 30.21 -6.27
C ASP A 264 11.56 31.44 -5.41
N VAL A 265 11.86 32.56 -6.07
CA VAL A 265 11.94 33.87 -5.45
C VAL A 265 10.67 34.63 -5.77
N ILE A 266 9.95 34.99 -4.73
CA ILE A 266 8.69 35.73 -4.85
C ILE A 266 8.84 37.16 -4.36
N ASP A 267 8.12 38.09 -4.95
CA ASP A 267 7.98 39.45 -4.48
C ASP A 267 6.54 39.70 -4.03
N LEU A 268 6.40 40.29 -2.83
CA LEU A 268 5.11 40.71 -2.31
C LEU A 268 4.74 42.04 -2.95
N GLU A 269 3.77 42.06 -3.85
CA GLU A 269 3.27 43.32 -4.43
C GLU A 269 2.62 44.22 -3.37
N ASN A 270 3.41 45.06 -2.77
CA ASN A 270 2.93 46.25 -2.07
C ASN A 270 3.33 47.48 -2.89
N ALA A 271 2.39 48.08 -3.57
CA ALA A 271 2.63 49.18 -4.51
C ALA A 271 3.34 50.41 -3.91
N ASP A 272 3.44 50.49 -2.58
CA ASP A 272 4.03 51.63 -1.85
C ASP A 272 5.30 51.26 -1.05
N GLU A 273 5.76 50.00 -1.10
CA GLU A 273 6.96 49.55 -0.38
C GLU A 273 8.08 49.10 -1.34
N GLU A 274 9.33 49.15 -0.89
CA GLU A 274 10.45 48.57 -1.65
C GLU A 274 10.25 47.07 -1.86
N PRO A 275 10.64 46.52 -3.03
CA PRO A 275 10.58 45.09 -3.33
C PRO A 275 11.22 44.25 -2.24
N LYS A 276 10.50 43.22 -1.78
CA LYS A 276 10.95 42.26 -0.76
C LYS A 276 11.10 40.88 -1.40
N PRO A 277 12.20 40.57 -2.09
CA PRO A 277 12.42 39.28 -2.69
C PRO A 277 12.60 38.20 -1.63
N ILE A 278 11.71 37.23 -1.59
CA ILE A 278 11.70 36.15 -0.63
C ILE A 278 12.01 34.85 -1.35
N LEU A 279 13.11 34.21 -1.00
CA LEU A 279 13.41 32.85 -1.43
C LEU A 279 12.50 31.88 -0.67
N VAL A 280 11.61 31.20 -1.38
CA VAL A 280 10.72 30.19 -0.80
C VAL A 280 11.52 28.96 -0.42
N ARG A 281 11.47 28.55 0.86
CA ARG A 281 12.13 27.35 1.37
C ARG A 281 11.15 26.18 1.57
N SER A 282 9.96 26.49 2.04
CA SER A 282 8.92 25.50 2.30
C SER A 282 7.53 26.12 2.16
N ILE A 283 6.60 25.29 1.66
CA ILE A 283 5.18 25.63 1.54
C ILE A 283 4.30 24.59 2.24
N GLN A 284 4.90 23.77 3.11
CA GLN A 284 4.18 22.77 3.91
C GLN A 284 3.53 23.45 5.13
N GLY A 285 2.20 23.63 5.06
CA GLY A 285 1.45 24.35 6.07
C GLY A 285 1.60 25.86 5.90
N ASN A 286 2.63 26.48 6.44
CA ASN A 286 2.96 27.89 6.22
C ASN A 286 4.01 28.02 5.10
N LEU A 287 3.95 29.14 4.36
CA LEU A 287 5.06 29.55 3.51
C LEU A 287 6.20 30.02 4.43
N LYS A 288 7.34 29.35 4.31
CA LYS A 288 8.59 29.76 4.97
C LYS A 288 9.62 30.12 3.92
N GLY A 289 10.33 31.19 4.14
CA GLY A 289 11.32 31.69 3.22
C GLY A 289 12.38 32.55 3.90
N THR A 290 13.31 33.04 3.09
CA THR A 290 14.33 33.99 3.52
C THR A 290 14.23 35.24 2.66
N GLU A 291 14.12 36.41 3.26
CA GLU A 291 14.24 37.69 2.56
C GLU A 291 15.66 37.86 2.08
N LEU A 292 15.87 37.94 0.77
CA LEU A 292 17.21 37.91 0.20
C LEU A 292 18.03 39.18 0.45
N ARG A 293 17.38 40.33 0.67
CA ARG A 293 18.01 41.60 0.95
C ARG A 293 18.59 41.68 2.37
N THR A 294 17.78 41.25 3.36
CA THR A 294 18.16 41.33 4.78
C THR A 294 18.71 40.05 5.36
N GLY A 295 18.33 38.90 4.78
CA GLY A 295 18.62 37.59 5.34
C GLY A 295 17.64 37.14 6.41
N GLU A 296 16.63 37.92 6.71
CA GLU A 296 15.64 37.60 7.73
C GLU A 296 14.73 36.47 7.31
N GLN A 297 14.29 35.69 8.29
CA GLN A 297 13.32 34.63 8.06
C GLN A 297 11.91 35.22 7.83
N TYR A 298 11.25 34.74 6.78
CA TYR A 298 9.88 35.10 6.45
C TYR A 298 8.95 33.92 6.67
N GLU A 299 7.81 34.16 7.30
CA GLU A 299 6.76 33.16 7.48
C GLU A 299 5.40 33.79 7.24
N ALA A 300 4.55 33.16 6.43
CA ALA A 300 3.17 33.55 6.18
C ALA A 300 2.22 32.35 6.32
N SER A 301 1.03 32.58 6.88
CA SER A 301 0.02 31.55 7.03
C SER A 301 -0.53 31.10 5.70
N ALA A 302 -0.63 29.78 5.50
CA ALA A 302 -1.25 29.19 4.33
C ALA A 302 -2.78 29.37 4.29
N GLU A 303 -3.43 29.55 5.45
CA GLU A 303 -4.88 29.65 5.56
C GLU A 303 -5.42 31.03 5.17
N GLU A 304 -4.65 32.09 5.39
CA GLU A 304 -5.03 33.48 5.05
C GLU A 304 -4.68 33.89 3.61
N GLY A 305 -4.30 32.90 2.78
CA GLY A 305 -3.82 33.13 1.43
C GLY A 305 -2.34 33.54 1.45
N ILE A 306 -1.46 32.58 1.17
CA ILE A 306 -0.02 32.84 1.02
C ILE A 306 0.13 33.97 0.04
N ALA A 307 0.38 35.19 0.54
CA ALA A 307 0.62 36.37 -0.26
C ALA A 307 -0.16 36.29 -1.58
N PRO A 308 -1.48 36.51 -1.61
CA PRO A 308 -2.30 36.26 -2.81
C PRO A 308 -1.85 37.08 -4.02
N ASP A 309 -1.11 38.14 -3.76
CA ASP A 309 -0.60 39.07 -4.75
C ASP A 309 0.92 38.92 -5.01
N ALA A 310 1.58 37.89 -4.43
CA ALA A 310 2.99 37.64 -4.68
C ALA A 310 3.20 37.14 -6.11
N LYS A 311 4.27 37.59 -6.75
CA LYS A 311 4.70 37.13 -8.08
C LYS A 311 6.04 36.41 -7.98
N VAL A 312 6.21 35.37 -8.79
CA VAL A 312 7.52 34.76 -8.99
C VAL A 312 8.36 35.73 -9.82
N VAL A 313 9.49 36.15 -9.29
CA VAL A 313 10.42 37.13 -9.89
C VAL A 313 11.79 36.52 -10.19
N GLY A 314 12.03 35.25 -9.82
CA GLY A 314 13.23 34.50 -10.10
C GLY A 314 13.15 33.10 -9.51
N SER A 315 14.15 32.28 -9.76
CA SER A 315 14.27 30.91 -9.24
C SER A 315 15.73 30.54 -8.98
N VAL A 316 15.96 29.69 -7.98
CA VAL A 316 17.31 29.10 -7.74
C VAL A 316 17.79 28.31 -8.97
N GLY A 317 16.86 27.72 -9.75
CA GLY A 317 17.21 27.05 -11.01
C GLY A 317 17.78 28.00 -12.10
N GLU A 318 17.59 29.31 -11.96
CA GLU A 318 18.10 30.36 -12.84
C GLU A 318 19.32 31.08 -12.23
N ALA A 319 19.86 30.54 -11.11
CA ALA A 319 21.01 31.15 -10.45
C ALA A 319 22.23 31.17 -11.35
N SER A 320 22.99 32.24 -11.23
CA SER A 320 24.27 32.48 -11.94
C SER A 320 25.39 32.64 -10.94
N GLU A 321 26.64 32.38 -11.39
CA GLU A 321 27.85 32.64 -10.60
C GLU A 321 28.31 34.08 -10.83
N ALA A 322 28.28 34.91 -9.78
CA ALA A 322 28.83 36.25 -9.79
C ALA A 322 30.24 36.24 -9.22
N THR A 323 31.18 36.93 -9.86
CA THR A 323 32.57 37.06 -9.37
C THR A 323 32.59 37.94 -8.12
N LEU A 324 33.18 37.46 -7.02
CA LEU A 324 33.41 38.26 -5.82
C LEU A 324 34.55 39.28 -6.09
N VAL A 325 34.20 40.56 -6.00
CA VAL A 325 35.16 41.66 -6.23
C VAL A 325 35.91 42.02 -4.93
N SER A 326 35.18 42.21 -3.85
CA SER A 326 35.74 42.51 -2.52
C SER A 326 34.75 42.19 -1.41
N ILE A 327 35.26 41.95 -0.23
CA ILE A 327 34.50 41.92 1.03
C ILE A 327 34.59 43.27 1.66
N GLU A 328 33.46 43.99 1.81
CA GLU A 328 33.44 45.32 2.41
C GLU A 328 33.48 45.24 3.94
N ASP A 329 32.61 44.39 4.51
CA ASP A 329 32.56 44.17 5.96
C ASP A 329 31.92 42.79 6.28
N GLU A 330 31.45 42.62 7.52
CA GLU A 330 30.79 41.40 7.97
C GLU A 330 29.36 41.21 7.40
N HIS A 331 28.80 42.24 6.79
CA HIS A 331 27.40 42.24 6.27
C HIS A 331 27.33 42.46 4.76
N ALA A 332 28.39 42.97 4.12
CA ALA A 332 28.36 43.38 2.72
C ALA A 332 29.56 42.85 1.92
N ILE A 333 29.30 42.51 0.67
CA ILE A 333 30.28 42.14 -0.35
C ILE A 333 30.01 42.91 -1.64
N GLN A 334 31.06 43.08 -2.46
CA GLN A 334 30.92 43.53 -3.83
C GLN A 334 31.02 42.35 -4.78
N VAL A 335 30.05 42.23 -5.65
CA VAL A 335 30.03 41.20 -6.71
C VAL A 335 29.92 41.88 -8.08
N LEU A 336 30.44 41.23 -9.08
CA LEU A 336 30.27 41.63 -10.46
C LEU A 336 28.96 41.01 -10.97
N ASP A 337 27.99 41.85 -11.31
CA ASP A 337 26.72 41.43 -11.89
C ASP A 337 26.97 40.62 -13.18
N PRO A 338 26.53 39.38 -13.27
CA PRO A 338 26.82 38.50 -14.41
C PRO A 338 26.19 38.96 -15.74
N GLU A 339 25.12 39.77 -15.68
CA GLU A 339 24.44 40.27 -16.86
C GLU A 339 24.93 41.63 -17.32
N THR A 340 25.09 42.56 -16.38
CA THR A 340 25.44 43.97 -16.69
C THR A 340 26.93 44.27 -16.60
N TYR A 341 27.71 43.37 -15.95
CA TYR A 341 29.15 43.57 -15.63
C TYR A 341 29.40 44.82 -14.79
N GLU A 342 28.39 45.30 -14.07
CA GLU A 342 28.55 46.37 -13.09
C GLU A 342 28.86 45.80 -11.69
N THR A 343 29.67 46.52 -10.92
CA THR A 343 29.91 46.15 -9.52
C THR A 343 28.71 46.53 -8.68
N ARG A 344 28.16 45.57 -7.95
CA ARG A 344 27.02 45.72 -7.04
C ARG A 344 27.43 45.38 -5.61
N THR A 345 27.02 46.23 -4.66
CA THR A 345 27.14 45.91 -3.24
C THR A 345 25.87 45.13 -2.82
N VAL A 346 26.07 43.93 -2.29
CA VAL A 346 25.00 43.02 -1.90
C VAL A 346 25.24 42.47 -0.48
N ARG A 347 24.25 41.92 0.13
CA ARG A 347 24.40 41.27 1.43
C ARG A 347 25.44 40.14 1.35
N ARG A 348 26.26 40.01 2.38
CA ARG A 348 27.23 38.93 2.49
C ARG A 348 26.49 37.67 3.02
N PRO A 349 26.43 36.58 2.25
CA PRO A 349 25.93 35.29 2.74
C PRO A 349 26.90 34.69 3.77
N ASP A 350 26.40 33.80 4.62
CA ASP A 350 27.24 33.02 5.51
C ASP A 350 28.20 32.13 4.72
N GLY A 351 29.42 31.94 5.25
CA GLY A 351 30.44 31.10 4.63
C GLY A 351 31.27 31.74 3.55
N ILE A 352 31.05 33.00 3.20
CA ILE A 352 31.94 33.76 2.27
C ILE A 352 33.17 34.27 3.01
N ASP A 353 34.36 33.95 2.50
CA ASP A 353 35.63 34.36 3.04
C ASP A 353 36.57 34.85 1.92
N GLU A 354 37.81 35.23 2.30
CA GLU A 354 38.82 35.75 1.36
C GLU A 354 39.29 34.75 0.29
N THR A 355 38.94 33.47 0.44
CA THR A 355 39.25 32.40 -0.53
C THR A 355 38.12 32.16 -1.53
N THR A 356 36.97 32.79 -1.32
CA THR A 356 35.80 32.67 -2.20
C THR A 356 36.01 33.47 -3.48
N GLU A 357 35.92 32.85 -4.63
CA GLU A 357 36.09 33.50 -5.93
C GLU A 357 34.74 33.89 -6.56
N THR A 358 33.69 33.07 -6.33
CA THR A 358 32.35 33.29 -6.90
C THR A 358 31.29 33.13 -5.84
N VAL A 359 30.17 33.77 -6.07
CA VAL A 359 28.97 33.71 -5.23
C VAL A 359 27.78 33.40 -6.12
N ALA A 360 26.97 32.37 -5.73
CA ALA A 360 25.71 32.08 -6.42
C ALA A 360 24.71 33.21 -6.18
N VAL A 361 24.17 33.76 -7.26
CA VAL A 361 23.23 34.88 -7.22
C VAL A 361 21.99 34.60 -8.05
N VAL A 362 20.88 35.21 -7.68
CA VAL A 362 19.65 35.24 -8.48
C VAL A 362 19.35 36.70 -8.86
N THR A 363 18.96 36.92 -10.11
CA THR A 363 18.47 38.22 -10.55
C THR A 363 16.96 38.28 -10.37
N ALA A 364 16.47 39.26 -9.62
CA ALA A 364 15.05 39.51 -9.41
C ALA A 364 14.77 41.02 -9.47
N ASN A 365 13.75 41.42 -10.19
CA ASN A 365 13.38 42.84 -10.40
C ASN A 365 14.53 43.73 -10.91
N GLY A 366 15.50 43.16 -11.64
CA GLY A 366 16.68 43.86 -12.15
C GLY A 366 17.78 44.14 -11.12
N GLU A 367 17.69 43.54 -9.95
CA GLU A 367 18.70 43.53 -8.90
C GLU A 367 19.25 42.13 -8.67
N VAL A 368 20.51 42.05 -8.24
CA VAL A 368 21.22 40.81 -7.98
C VAL A 368 21.19 40.49 -6.50
N TYR A 369 20.76 39.32 -6.13
CA TYR A 369 20.67 38.86 -4.75
C TYR A 369 21.50 37.59 -4.55
N PRO A 370 22.40 37.56 -3.59
CA PRO A 370 23.16 36.36 -3.28
C PRO A 370 22.28 35.33 -2.61
N LEU A 371 22.45 34.08 -3.03
CA LEU A 371 21.78 32.96 -2.42
C LEU A 371 22.45 32.54 -1.11
N PRO A 372 21.74 32.09 -0.10
CA PRO A 372 22.29 31.50 1.10
C PRO A 372 23.13 30.25 0.75
N ALA A 373 24.22 29.98 1.49
CA ALA A 373 25.00 28.77 1.31
C ALA A 373 24.14 27.50 1.46
N GLU A 374 24.41 26.44 0.68
CA GLU A 374 23.63 25.19 0.64
C GLU A 374 23.46 24.46 1.98
N SER A 375 24.28 24.78 2.99
CA SER A 375 24.20 24.19 4.34
C SER A 375 22.92 24.56 5.11
N GLU A 376 22.19 25.59 4.70
CA GLU A 376 20.92 25.99 5.34
C GLU A 376 19.67 25.37 4.67
N THR A 377 19.81 24.65 3.56
CA THR A 377 18.69 24.06 2.82
C THR A 377 18.33 22.62 3.23
N ALA A 378 19.12 21.98 4.09
CA ALA A 378 19.06 20.54 4.34
C ALA A 378 18.62 20.10 5.76
N GLU A 379 18.07 20.96 6.62
CA GLU A 379 17.54 20.51 7.91
C GLU A 379 16.19 21.18 8.23
N GLN A 380 15.07 20.49 7.93
CA GLN A 380 13.98 20.12 8.86
C GLN A 380 12.88 19.33 8.16
#